data_92591c2f39fedb8abafc9e997702bbfc
#
_entry.id   92591c2f39fedb8abafc9e997702bbfc
#
_cell.length_a   1.000
_cell.length_b   1.000
_cell.length_c   1.000
_cell.angle_alpha   90.00
_cell.angle_beta   90.00
_cell.angle_gamma   90.00
#
_symmetry.space_group_name_H-M   'P 1'
#
loop_
_entity.id
_entity.type
_entity.pdbx_description
1 polymer ?
#
loop_
_entity_poly.entity_id
_entity_poly.type
_entity_poly.pdbx_seq_one_letter_code
_entity_poly.pdbx_strand_id
1 'polypeptide(L)'
;MTRRMTRRRRILASVSLAATVLAAGAVAPPVGSAAEPRTATGSVGSVGAVDAADTLAAGATGMSYFSEELVAELGYRPGTQDGHAMNPDGDCSSPVPLPESFEPACMTHDLGYDLLRVADRAGEPIPAHTRRDLDRQMAEQMRASCDGAAGCRAMAGVAHAAVAANTLRQHNGAPVEEWFPW
;
A
#
# COMPACT_ATOMS: atom_id res chain seq x y z
N MET A 1 24.44 -40.20 33.91
CA MET A 1 23.93 -41.46 33.34
C MET A 1 22.61 -41.12 32.68
N THR A 2 22.32 -41.14 31.47
CA THR A 2 22.69 -41.85 30.25
C THR A 2 22.34 -40.96 29.03
N ARG A 3 23.31 -40.75 28.15
CA ARG A 3 23.13 -40.12 26.82
C ARG A 3 22.21 -41.01 25.96
N ARG A 4 21.26 -40.42 25.24
CA ARG A 4 20.70 -41.02 24.03
C ARG A 4 20.94 -40.11 22.83
N MET A 5 21.88 -40.52 22.00
CA MET A 5 22.07 -40.11 20.62
C MET A 5 20.92 -40.68 19.79
N THR A 6 20.27 -39.89 18.96
CA THR A 6 19.41 -40.35 17.89
C THR A 6 19.88 -39.84 16.54
N ARG A 7 20.19 -40.82 15.71
CA ARG A 7 20.74 -40.86 14.36
C ARG A 7 20.05 -39.89 13.38
N ARG A 8 20.90 -39.15 12.67
CA ARG A 8 20.57 -38.51 11.39
C ARG A 8 20.35 -39.60 10.32
N ARG A 9 19.18 -39.66 9.72
CA ARG A 9 18.93 -40.40 8.47
C ARG A 9 19.17 -39.45 7.29
N ARG A 10 20.20 -39.72 6.51
CA ARG A 10 20.44 -39.16 5.19
C ARG A 10 19.53 -39.90 4.20
N ILE A 11 18.67 -39.19 3.50
CA ILE A 11 17.93 -39.74 2.35
C ILE A 11 18.64 -39.19 1.12
N LEU A 12 19.25 -40.13 0.39
CA LEU A 12 19.80 -39.95 -0.95
C LEU A 12 18.62 -40.04 -1.92
N ALA A 13 18.32 -38.98 -2.64
CA ALA A 13 17.37 -39.01 -3.76
C ALA A 13 18.15 -39.14 -5.05
N SER A 14 17.85 -40.25 -5.75
CA SER A 14 18.43 -40.64 -7.01
C SER A 14 17.92 -39.77 -8.16
N VAL A 15 18.83 -39.28 -8.99
CA VAL A 15 18.57 -38.59 -10.24
C VAL A 15 18.33 -39.64 -11.32
N SER A 16 17.13 -39.64 -11.89
CA SER A 16 16.84 -40.43 -13.10
C SER A 16 16.80 -39.50 -14.30
N LEU A 17 17.77 -39.71 -15.18
CA LEU A 17 17.87 -39.06 -16.48
C LEU A 17 17.02 -39.87 -17.46
N ALA A 18 15.96 -39.29 -18.01
CA ALA A 18 15.24 -39.87 -19.15
C ALA A 18 15.40 -38.95 -20.36
N ALA A 19 16.17 -39.43 -21.32
CA ALA A 19 16.27 -38.84 -22.65
C ALA A 19 15.12 -39.34 -23.50
N THR A 20 14.35 -38.51 -24.14
CA THR A 20 13.41 -38.89 -25.20
C THR A 20 13.56 -38.00 -26.43
N VAL A 21 13.59 -38.69 -27.52
CA VAL A 21 13.96 -38.39 -28.89
C VAL A 21 13.00 -37.40 -29.57
N LEU A 22 13.58 -36.57 -30.45
CA LEU A 22 12.95 -35.66 -31.40
C LEU A 22 12.01 -36.42 -32.38
N ALA A 23 10.82 -35.85 -32.54
CA ALA A 23 10.03 -36.00 -33.76
C ALA A 23 9.73 -34.60 -34.30
N ALA A 24 10.34 -34.27 -35.44
CA ALA A 24 10.07 -33.08 -36.20
C ALA A 24 8.73 -33.24 -36.95
N GLY A 25 7.70 -32.56 -36.49
CA GLY A 25 6.44 -32.38 -37.20
C GLY A 25 6.31 -30.87 -37.55
N ALA A 26 6.51 -30.56 -38.83
CA ALA A 26 6.22 -29.22 -39.35
C ALA A 26 4.71 -29.05 -39.42
N VAL A 27 4.16 -28.26 -38.50
CA VAL A 27 2.79 -27.71 -38.58
C VAL A 27 2.90 -26.25 -38.95
N ALA A 28 2.35 -25.88 -40.09
CA ALA A 28 2.22 -24.48 -40.54
C ALA A 28 1.41 -23.69 -39.54
N PRO A 29 1.79 -22.44 -39.21
CA PRO A 29 1.02 -21.60 -38.30
C PRO A 29 -0.30 -21.20 -38.97
N PRO A 30 -1.43 -21.20 -38.25
CA PRO A 30 -2.64 -20.56 -38.75
C PRO A 30 -2.39 -19.07 -38.88
N VAL A 31 -2.71 -18.55 -40.08
CA VAL A 31 -2.70 -17.10 -40.37
C VAL A 31 -3.48 -16.35 -39.29
N GLY A 32 -2.82 -15.35 -38.74
CA GLY A 32 -3.24 -14.59 -37.59
C GLY A 32 -4.61 -13.97 -37.75
N SER A 33 -5.41 -14.13 -36.73
CA SER A 33 -6.34 -13.09 -36.34
C SER A 33 -5.51 -11.92 -35.89
N ALA A 34 -5.55 -10.83 -36.66
CA ALA A 34 -5.06 -9.55 -36.22
C ALA A 34 -5.72 -9.24 -34.89
N ALA A 35 -4.92 -9.18 -33.81
CA ALA A 35 -5.36 -8.59 -32.57
C ALA A 35 -5.73 -7.13 -32.94
N GLU A 36 -7.01 -6.82 -32.87
CA GLU A 36 -7.44 -5.44 -32.94
C GLU A 36 -6.68 -4.66 -31.87
N PRO A 37 -6.07 -3.52 -32.20
CA PRO A 37 -5.52 -2.65 -31.19
C PRO A 37 -6.68 -2.29 -30.27
N ARG A 38 -6.62 -2.78 -29.02
CA ARG A 38 -7.46 -2.23 -27.96
C ARG A 38 -7.06 -0.77 -27.90
N THR A 39 -7.86 0.07 -28.52
CA THR A 39 -7.87 1.48 -28.23
C THR A 39 -8.12 1.57 -26.73
N ALA A 40 -7.06 1.82 -25.98
CA ALA A 40 -7.19 2.37 -24.65
C ALA A 40 -7.97 3.66 -24.84
N THR A 41 -9.29 3.57 -24.67
CA THR A 41 -10.13 4.74 -24.51
C THR A 41 -9.67 5.34 -23.19
N GLY A 42 -8.63 6.16 -23.27
CA GLY A 42 -8.24 7.01 -22.15
C GLY A 42 -9.47 7.86 -21.86
N SER A 43 -10.17 7.50 -20.79
CA SER A 43 -11.19 8.39 -20.25
C SER A 43 -10.46 9.65 -19.82
N VAL A 44 -10.70 10.71 -20.56
CA VAL A 44 -10.24 12.06 -20.23
C VAL A 44 -10.88 12.39 -18.88
N GLY A 45 -10.11 12.35 -17.79
CA GLY A 45 -10.46 13.04 -16.56
C GLY A 45 -10.59 12.26 -15.26
N SER A 46 -10.39 10.95 -15.17
CA SER A 46 -10.30 10.32 -13.85
C SER A 46 -8.87 10.43 -13.33
N VAL A 47 -8.67 11.19 -12.27
CA VAL A 47 -7.42 11.15 -11.50
C VAL A 47 -7.26 9.73 -10.97
N GLY A 48 -6.14 9.07 -11.27
CA GLY A 48 -5.83 7.73 -10.78
C GLY A 48 -5.71 7.70 -9.25
N ALA A 49 -5.80 6.52 -8.66
CA ALA A 49 -5.71 6.39 -7.21
C ALA A 49 -4.32 6.78 -6.68
N VAL A 50 -3.26 6.50 -7.44
CA VAL A 50 -1.89 6.94 -7.12
C VAL A 50 -1.78 8.46 -7.20
N ASP A 51 -2.29 9.10 -8.25
CA ASP A 51 -2.26 10.57 -8.38
C ASP A 51 -3.03 11.26 -7.23
N ALA A 52 -4.15 10.67 -6.81
CA ALA A 52 -4.91 11.15 -5.66
C ALA A 52 -4.11 11.00 -4.36
N ALA A 53 -3.41 9.86 -4.17
CA ALA A 53 -2.55 9.62 -3.01
C ALA A 53 -1.36 10.59 -2.97
N ASP A 54 -0.70 10.85 -4.11
CA ASP A 54 0.40 11.81 -4.20
C ASP A 54 -0.09 13.25 -3.94
N THR A 55 -1.29 13.61 -4.45
CA THR A 55 -1.92 14.89 -4.19
C THR A 55 -2.22 15.07 -2.70
N LEU A 56 -2.75 14.04 -2.04
CA LEU A 56 -3.00 14.01 -0.60
C LEU A 56 -1.68 14.14 0.18
N ALA A 57 -0.66 13.36 -0.18
CA ALA A 57 0.67 13.38 0.45
C ALA A 57 1.38 14.71 0.31
N ALA A 58 1.10 15.48 -0.76
CA ALA A 58 1.57 16.83 -0.95
C ALA A 58 0.84 17.87 -0.07
N GLY A 59 -0.15 17.43 0.73
CA GLY A 59 -0.90 18.30 1.63
C GLY A 59 -1.97 19.14 0.94
N ALA A 60 -2.45 18.69 -0.23
CA ALA A 60 -3.53 19.39 -0.93
C ALA A 60 -4.79 19.49 -0.05
N THR A 61 -5.48 20.62 -0.17
CA THR A 61 -6.74 20.88 0.53
C THR A 61 -7.94 20.69 -0.41
N GLY A 62 -9.09 20.39 0.16
CA GLY A 62 -10.34 20.20 -0.57
C GLY A 62 -10.49 18.81 -1.16
N MET A 63 -11.49 18.64 -2.04
CA MET A 63 -11.97 17.36 -2.55
C MET A 63 -11.94 17.24 -4.08
N SER A 64 -11.41 18.25 -4.79
CA SER A 64 -11.51 18.36 -6.24
C SER A 64 -10.76 17.26 -7.02
N TYR A 65 -9.86 16.53 -6.38
CA TYR A 65 -9.10 15.43 -6.96
C TYR A 65 -9.72 14.05 -6.74
N PHE A 66 -10.91 13.97 -6.12
CA PHE A 66 -11.71 12.76 -6.02
C PHE A 66 -12.82 12.76 -7.08
N SER A 67 -12.69 11.91 -8.08
CA SER A 67 -13.78 11.65 -9.04
C SER A 67 -14.85 10.75 -8.39
N GLU A 68 -16.06 10.75 -8.95
CA GLU A 68 -17.14 9.86 -8.46
C GLU A 68 -16.76 8.37 -8.64
N GLU A 69 -15.98 8.04 -9.68
CA GLU A 69 -15.46 6.71 -9.91
C GLU A 69 -14.48 6.30 -8.80
N LEU A 70 -13.56 7.19 -8.42
CA LEU A 70 -12.61 6.93 -7.34
C LEU A 70 -13.32 6.79 -5.98
N VAL A 71 -14.35 7.61 -5.74
CA VAL A 71 -15.21 7.48 -4.54
C VAL A 71 -15.94 6.14 -4.53
N ALA A 72 -16.43 5.67 -5.67
CA ALA A 72 -17.07 4.35 -5.77
C ALA A 72 -16.07 3.21 -5.48
N GLU A 73 -14.83 3.30 -5.96
CA GLU A 73 -13.78 2.31 -5.70
C GLU A 73 -13.29 2.31 -4.24
N LEU A 74 -13.30 3.46 -3.57
CA LEU A 74 -13.04 3.57 -2.13
C LEU A 74 -14.14 2.88 -1.30
N GLY A 75 -15.38 2.87 -1.80
CA GLY A 75 -16.54 2.34 -1.09
C GLY A 75 -17.14 3.29 -0.06
N TYR A 76 -16.58 4.48 0.10
CA TYR A 76 -17.09 5.54 0.96
C TYR A 76 -16.73 6.91 0.36
N ARG A 77 -17.43 7.95 0.80
CA ARG A 77 -17.10 9.33 0.43
C ARG A 77 -16.15 9.91 1.46
N PRO A 78 -14.93 10.33 1.06
CA PRO A 78 -14.03 10.99 1.99
C PRO A 78 -14.66 12.22 2.63
N GLY A 79 -14.33 12.46 3.90
CA GLY A 79 -14.65 13.69 4.63
C GLY A 79 -13.56 14.72 4.50
N THR A 80 -13.74 15.87 5.18
CA THR A 80 -12.70 16.89 5.32
C THR A 80 -12.59 17.35 6.76
N GLN A 81 -11.36 17.50 7.25
CA GLN A 81 -11.06 18.13 8.53
C GLN A 81 -9.84 19.02 8.38
N ASP A 82 -9.92 20.25 8.90
CA ASP A 82 -8.87 21.28 8.78
C ASP A 82 -8.42 21.52 7.32
N GLY A 83 -9.36 21.32 6.38
CA GLY A 83 -9.13 21.47 4.93
C GLY A 83 -8.53 20.23 4.24
N HIS A 84 -8.09 19.22 4.96
CA HIS A 84 -7.54 17.98 4.39
C HIS A 84 -8.62 16.94 4.22
N ALA A 85 -8.53 16.17 3.12
CA ALA A 85 -9.37 15.01 2.91
C ALA A 85 -8.99 13.87 3.88
N MET A 86 -9.97 13.12 4.34
CA MET A 86 -9.77 12.04 5.31
C MET A 86 -10.75 10.89 5.11
N ASN A 87 -10.41 9.71 5.64
CA ASN A 87 -11.36 8.63 5.86
C ASN A 87 -12.20 8.96 7.10
N PRO A 88 -13.54 9.15 6.99
CA PRO A 88 -14.39 9.52 8.13
C PRO A 88 -14.48 8.42 9.22
N ASP A 89 -14.17 7.17 8.86
CA ASP A 89 -14.16 6.01 9.76
C ASP A 89 -12.73 5.59 10.15
N GLY A 90 -11.71 6.37 9.74
CA GLY A 90 -10.31 6.14 10.09
C GLY A 90 -10.02 6.51 11.55
N ASP A 91 -8.97 5.90 12.10
CA ASP A 91 -8.53 6.16 13.47
C ASP A 91 -7.00 6.01 13.64
N CYS A 92 -6.52 6.31 14.84
CA CYS A 92 -5.14 6.06 15.21
C CYS A 92 -4.95 4.63 15.72
N SER A 93 -4.83 3.65 14.83
CA SER A 93 -4.51 2.25 15.18
C SER A 93 -3.09 2.15 15.74
N SER A 94 -2.93 2.21 17.07
CA SER A 94 -1.64 2.18 17.75
C SER A 94 -1.69 1.30 19.00
N PRO A 95 -0.64 0.46 19.26
CA PRO A 95 -0.54 -0.34 20.47
C PRO A 95 -0.30 0.50 21.72
N VAL A 96 0.05 1.77 21.57
CA VAL A 96 0.23 2.73 22.67
C VAL A 96 -0.72 3.92 22.48
N PRO A 97 -1.24 4.51 23.57
CA PRO A 97 -2.08 5.69 23.48
C PRO A 97 -1.34 6.84 22.78
N LEU A 98 -1.96 7.41 21.75
CA LEU A 98 -1.49 8.60 21.07
C LEU A 98 -2.28 9.84 21.57
N PRO A 99 -1.71 11.06 21.45
CA PRO A 99 -2.47 12.29 21.69
C PRO A 99 -3.72 12.36 20.80
N GLU A 100 -4.86 12.76 21.36
CA GLU A 100 -6.11 12.95 20.60
C GLU A 100 -5.95 13.92 19.42
N SER A 101 -5.04 14.90 19.56
CA SER A 101 -4.72 15.84 18.48
C SER A 101 -4.11 15.19 17.23
N PHE A 102 -3.73 13.90 17.28
CA PHE A 102 -3.20 13.16 16.13
C PHE A 102 -4.31 12.51 15.29
N GLU A 103 -5.51 12.39 15.81
CA GLU A 103 -6.63 11.73 15.14
C GLU A 103 -6.85 12.22 13.69
N PRO A 104 -6.90 13.54 13.41
CA PRO A 104 -7.05 14.01 12.03
C PRO A 104 -5.94 13.57 11.10
N ALA A 105 -4.70 13.52 11.59
CA ALA A 105 -3.56 13.04 10.81
C ALA A 105 -3.65 11.54 10.51
N CYS A 106 -4.11 10.73 11.46
CA CYS A 106 -4.37 9.29 11.27
C CYS A 106 -5.47 9.07 10.23
N MET A 107 -6.61 9.76 10.33
CA MET A 107 -7.72 9.65 9.39
C MET A 107 -7.33 10.05 7.96
N THR A 108 -6.47 11.07 7.80
CA THR A 108 -5.90 11.44 6.50
C THR A 108 -4.95 10.37 5.96
N HIS A 109 -4.11 9.80 6.81
CA HIS A 109 -3.19 8.72 6.47
C HIS A 109 -3.93 7.45 6.05
N ASP A 110 -5.00 7.08 6.74
CA ASP A 110 -5.85 5.94 6.40
C ASP A 110 -6.48 6.11 5.02
N LEU A 111 -6.99 7.30 4.68
CA LEU A 111 -7.46 7.59 3.33
C LEU A 111 -6.36 7.38 2.29
N GLY A 112 -5.14 7.86 2.57
CA GLY A 112 -3.99 7.65 1.68
C GLY A 112 -3.69 6.15 1.47
N TYR A 113 -3.77 5.36 2.51
CA TYR A 113 -3.57 3.91 2.45
C TYR A 113 -4.70 3.21 1.70
N ASP A 114 -5.95 3.67 1.84
CA ASP A 114 -7.08 3.14 1.06
C ASP A 114 -6.93 3.44 -0.42
N LEU A 115 -6.43 4.62 -0.79
CA LEU A 115 -6.09 4.94 -2.18
C LEU A 115 -5.03 4.00 -2.76
N LEU A 116 -3.99 3.65 -1.98
CA LEU A 116 -3.00 2.67 -2.42
C LEU A 116 -3.60 1.27 -2.58
N ARG A 117 -4.55 0.87 -1.74
CA ARG A 117 -5.30 -0.39 -1.91
C ARG A 117 -6.19 -0.37 -3.16
N VAL A 118 -6.80 0.77 -3.49
CA VAL A 118 -7.55 0.95 -4.74
C VAL A 118 -6.60 0.79 -5.93
N ALA A 119 -5.46 1.47 -5.93
CA ALA A 119 -4.45 1.37 -6.98
C ALA A 119 -3.99 -0.08 -7.21
N ASP A 120 -3.70 -0.81 -6.13
CA ASP A 120 -3.26 -2.21 -6.19
C ASP A 120 -4.35 -3.12 -6.81
N ARG A 121 -5.62 -2.97 -6.39
CA ARG A 121 -6.73 -3.72 -6.97
C ARG A 121 -6.96 -3.41 -8.44
N ALA A 122 -6.68 -2.18 -8.86
CA ALA A 122 -6.77 -1.75 -10.26
C ALA A 122 -5.54 -2.16 -11.11
N GLY A 123 -4.50 -2.71 -10.48
CA GLY A 123 -3.23 -3.02 -11.13
C GLY A 123 -2.44 -1.76 -11.53
N GLU A 124 -2.71 -0.62 -10.89
CA GLU A 124 -1.99 0.63 -11.10
C GLU A 124 -0.62 0.55 -10.41
N PRO A 125 0.49 0.85 -11.12
CA PRO A 125 1.82 0.81 -10.51
C PRO A 125 1.96 1.86 -9.39
N ILE A 126 2.34 1.42 -8.19
CA ILE A 126 2.55 2.30 -7.04
C ILE A 126 4.03 2.66 -6.96
N PRO A 127 4.42 3.93 -7.16
CA PRO A 127 5.79 4.38 -6.98
C PRO A 127 6.23 4.24 -5.52
N ALA A 128 7.46 3.79 -5.30
CA ALA A 128 7.97 3.55 -3.94
C ALA A 128 8.00 4.81 -3.05
N HIS A 129 7.92 6.00 -3.62
CA HIS A 129 7.89 7.25 -2.85
C HIS A 129 6.49 7.55 -2.30
N THR A 130 5.40 7.23 -3.03
CA THR A 130 4.03 7.62 -2.68
C THR A 130 3.67 7.25 -1.24
N ARG A 131 3.88 5.99 -0.85
CA ARG A 131 3.57 5.55 0.52
C ARG A 131 4.45 6.24 1.58
N ARG A 132 5.75 6.42 1.30
CA ARG A 132 6.65 7.15 2.21
C ARG A 132 6.26 8.61 2.38
N ASP A 133 5.73 9.21 1.33
CA ASP A 133 5.29 10.60 1.34
C ASP A 133 4.01 10.76 2.17
N LEU A 134 3.09 9.79 2.12
CA LEU A 134 1.94 9.70 3.04
C LEU A 134 2.38 9.57 4.51
N ASP A 135 3.35 8.68 4.79
CA ASP A 135 3.88 8.50 6.15
C ASP A 135 4.52 9.80 6.68
N ARG A 136 5.25 10.50 5.81
CA ARG A 136 5.87 11.79 6.17
C ARG A 136 4.81 12.86 6.42
N GLN A 137 3.82 12.98 5.53
CA GLN A 137 2.73 13.93 5.64
C GLN A 137 1.95 13.76 6.96
N MET A 138 1.61 12.52 7.35
CA MET A 138 1.00 12.21 8.64
C MET A 138 1.85 12.76 9.79
N ALA A 139 3.16 12.48 9.78
CA ALA A 139 4.06 12.93 10.84
C ALA A 139 4.19 14.46 10.91
N GLU A 140 4.11 15.16 9.77
CA GLU A 140 4.13 16.62 9.69
C GLU A 140 2.85 17.21 10.30
N GLN A 141 1.68 16.65 9.98
CA GLN A 141 0.39 17.05 10.57
C GLN A 141 0.37 16.80 12.08
N MET A 142 0.82 15.61 12.55
CA MET A 142 0.96 15.33 13.98
C MET A 142 1.86 16.34 14.69
N ARG A 143 3.01 16.71 14.10
CA ARG A 143 3.90 17.70 14.68
C ARG A 143 3.28 19.10 14.72
N ALA A 144 2.52 19.44 13.69
CA ALA A 144 1.81 20.72 13.62
C ALA A 144 0.73 20.82 14.71
N SER A 145 0.05 19.73 15.06
CA SER A 145 -0.98 19.70 16.11
C SER A 145 -0.43 19.77 17.54
N CYS A 146 0.91 19.76 17.73
CA CYS A 146 1.54 19.69 19.05
C CYS A 146 1.68 21.03 19.79
N ASP A 147 1.35 22.19 19.19
CA ASP A 147 1.43 23.53 19.81
C ASP A 147 2.76 23.79 20.54
N GLY A 148 3.86 23.26 19.99
CA GLY A 148 5.19 23.40 20.57
C GLY A 148 5.56 22.39 21.65
N ALA A 149 4.67 21.53 22.13
CA ALA A 149 4.94 20.56 23.19
C ALA A 149 5.98 19.51 22.76
N ALA A 150 7.13 19.46 23.44
CA ALA A 150 8.25 18.58 23.07
C ALA A 150 7.90 17.09 23.16
N GLY A 151 7.15 16.65 24.17
CA GLY A 151 6.70 15.27 24.34
C GLY A 151 5.76 14.82 23.21
N CYS A 152 4.83 15.69 22.80
CA CYS A 152 3.95 15.44 21.66
C CYS A 152 4.76 15.28 20.36
N ARG A 153 5.70 16.18 20.07
CA ARG A 153 6.56 16.08 18.89
C ARG A 153 7.44 14.82 18.89
N ALA A 154 7.90 14.39 20.07
CA ALA A 154 8.63 13.14 20.20
C ALA A 154 7.72 11.93 19.85
N MET A 155 6.46 11.95 20.32
CA MET A 155 5.49 10.90 20.00
C MET A 155 5.15 10.87 18.50
N ALA A 156 5.01 12.03 17.84
CA ALA A 156 4.87 12.09 16.37
C ALA A 156 6.07 11.46 15.64
N GLY A 157 7.28 11.62 16.19
CA GLY A 157 8.48 10.95 15.68
C GLY A 157 8.43 9.42 15.84
N VAL A 158 7.91 8.93 16.96
CA VAL A 158 7.73 7.48 17.21
C VAL A 158 6.67 6.91 16.27
N ALA A 159 5.53 7.58 16.11
CA ALA A 159 4.49 7.16 15.17
C ALA A 159 5.03 7.09 13.73
N HIS A 160 5.75 8.12 13.27
CA HIS A 160 6.39 8.11 11.96
C HIS A 160 7.37 6.93 11.78
N ALA A 161 8.22 6.67 12.78
CA ALA A 161 9.17 5.57 12.71
C ALA A 161 8.47 4.21 12.59
N ALA A 162 7.33 4.03 13.28
CA ALA A 162 6.55 2.80 13.22
C ALA A 162 5.93 2.58 11.83
N VAL A 163 5.26 3.59 11.25
CA VAL A 163 4.66 3.44 9.90
C VAL A 163 5.73 3.32 8.82
N ALA A 164 6.84 4.07 8.90
CA ALA A 164 7.95 3.96 7.97
C ALA A 164 8.63 2.58 8.01
N ALA A 165 8.79 2.00 9.18
CA ALA A 165 9.30 0.63 9.32
C ALA A 165 8.35 -0.38 8.67
N ASN A 166 7.03 -0.22 8.85
CA ASN A 166 6.02 -1.04 8.21
C ASN A 166 6.03 -0.89 6.68
N THR A 167 6.15 0.34 6.19
CA THR A 167 6.27 0.65 4.76
C THR A 167 7.47 -0.05 4.12
N LEU A 168 8.63 -0.01 4.78
CA LEU A 168 9.82 -0.73 4.31
C LEU A 168 9.62 -2.25 4.34
N ARG A 169 9.05 -2.79 5.40
CA ARG A 169 8.76 -4.23 5.56
C ARG A 169 7.82 -4.75 4.47
N GLN A 170 6.86 -3.93 4.05
CA GLN A 170 5.92 -4.22 2.97
C GLN A 170 6.41 -3.72 1.59
N HIS A 171 7.72 -3.51 1.41
CA HIS A 171 8.37 -3.18 0.15
C HIS A 171 7.87 -1.89 -0.52
N ASN A 172 7.37 -0.93 0.25
CA ASN A 172 6.77 0.34 -0.20
C ASN A 172 5.56 0.17 -1.16
N GLY A 173 4.95 -1.00 -1.19
CA GLY A 173 3.74 -1.29 -1.97
C GLY A 173 2.45 -0.91 -1.25
N ALA A 174 1.31 -1.38 -1.77
CA ALA A 174 0.03 -1.22 -1.10
C ALA A 174 0.07 -1.76 0.34
N PRO A 175 -0.56 -1.07 1.30
CA PRO A 175 -0.62 -1.54 2.68
C PRO A 175 -1.46 -2.81 2.76
N VAL A 176 -0.87 -3.87 3.33
CA VAL A 176 -1.54 -5.14 3.60
C VAL A 176 -2.04 -5.12 5.03
N GLU A 177 -3.29 -5.52 5.23
CA GLU A 177 -3.81 -5.75 6.57
C GLU A 177 -3.15 -6.99 7.15
N GLU A 178 -2.47 -6.81 8.27
CA GLU A 178 -1.80 -7.89 8.98
C GLU A 178 -2.30 -7.88 10.41
N TRP A 179 -2.76 -9.03 10.86
CA TRP A 179 -3.08 -9.20 12.27
C TRP A 179 -1.79 -9.45 13.05
N PHE A 180 -1.37 -8.48 13.83
CA PHE A 180 -0.33 -8.67 14.84
C PHE A 180 -0.98 -8.94 16.19
N PRO A 181 -0.71 -10.06 16.84
CA PRO A 181 -1.04 -10.20 18.26
C PRO A 181 -0.08 -9.29 19.04
N TRP A 182 -0.61 -8.18 19.50
CA TRP A 182 0.08 -7.27 20.43
C TRP A 182 0.15 -7.88 21.83
#